data_4d77bc8d11661a352bf39e8aa7845070
#
_entry.id   4d77bc8d11661a352bf39e8aa7845070
#
_cell.length_a   1.000
_cell.length_b   1.000
_cell.length_c   1.000
_cell.angle_alpha   90.00
_cell.angle_beta   90.00
_cell.angle_gamma   90.00
#
_symmetry.space_group_name_H-M   'P 1'
#
loop_
_entity.id
_entity.type
_entity.pdbx_description
1 polymer ?
#
loop_
_entity_poly.entity_id
_entity_poly.type
_entity_poly.pdbx_seq_one_letter_code
_entity_poly.pdbx_strand_id
1 'polypeptide(L)'
;MAVRPLSVTDFKTMKLEGTRIAVLTAYDAIFARILDESGIDIVLVGDSLANVFQGRSTTIPVTLDEMIYHGEIVARAVKRAFVVVDMPFMSFQVSSEDALRNAGRVIKETGAKAAKIEGGSGRTDTIRRIVDAGIPVLGHVGLTPQSVNVFGGYGLQGRSNRESVFKDARATADAGAFAVVLEKIPRELAGEI
;
A
#
# COMPACT_ATOMS: atom_id res chain seq x y z
N MET A 1 -11.02 -28.28 -4.87
CA MET A 1 -9.85 -27.78 -5.61
C MET A 1 -9.01 -26.92 -4.67
N ALA A 2 -7.69 -27.00 -4.74
CA ALA A 2 -6.83 -26.11 -3.94
C ALA A 2 -7.04 -24.65 -4.38
N VAL A 3 -7.25 -23.76 -3.43
CA VAL A 3 -7.40 -22.32 -3.69
C VAL A 3 -6.04 -21.80 -4.16
N ARG A 4 -5.97 -21.23 -5.38
CA ARG A 4 -4.75 -20.60 -5.90
C ARG A 4 -4.62 -19.18 -5.34
N PRO A 5 -3.49 -18.81 -4.70
CA PRO A 5 -3.23 -17.44 -4.29
C PRO A 5 -3.18 -16.48 -5.49
N LEU A 6 -3.68 -15.27 -5.31
CA LEU A 6 -3.56 -14.18 -6.28
C LEU A 6 -2.13 -13.66 -6.37
N SER A 7 -1.80 -13.14 -7.56
CA SER A 7 -0.49 -12.57 -7.90
C SER A 7 -0.65 -11.22 -8.63
N VAL A 8 0.42 -10.48 -8.80
CA VAL A 8 0.42 -9.21 -9.55
C VAL A 8 -0.10 -9.38 -10.99
N THR A 9 0.18 -10.51 -11.62
CA THR A 9 -0.28 -10.78 -13.00
C THR A 9 -1.81 -10.91 -13.08
N ASP A 10 -2.44 -11.41 -12.02
CA ASP A 10 -3.92 -11.51 -11.96
C ASP A 10 -4.56 -10.11 -11.96
N PHE A 11 -3.99 -9.16 -11.25
CA PHE A 11 -4.52 -7.78 -11.22
C PHE A 11 -4.40 -7.08 -12.57
N LYS A 12 -3.33 -7.35 -13.31
CA LYS A 12 -3.18 -6.86 -14.69
C LYS A 12 -4.28 -7.41 -15.59
N THR A 13 -4.58 -8.70 -15.48
CA THR A 13 -5.66 -9.36 -16.22
C THR A 13 -7.02 -8.77 -15.84
N MET A 14 -7.31 -8.67 -14.54
CA MET A 14 -8.55 -8.07 -14.02
C MET A 14 -8.77 -6.65 -14.56
N LYS A 15 -7.70 -5.83 -14.59
CA LYS A 15 -7.79 -4.47 -15.17
C LYS A 15 -8.13 -4.49 -16.66
N LEU A 16 -7.51 -5.37 -17.44
CA LEU A 16 -7.78 -5.49 -18.88
C LEU A 16 -9.21 -5.97 -19.16
N GLU A 17 -9.75 -6.82 -18.30
CA GLU A 17 -11.12 -7.35 -18.39
C GLU A 17 -12.17 -6.41 -17.80
N GLY A 18 -11.76 -5.29 -17.19
CA GLY A 18 -12.67 -4.36 -16.51
C GLY A 18 -13.22 -4.90 -15.18
N THR A 19 -12.64 -5.97 -14.65
CA THR A 19 -13.02 -6.55 -13.36
C THR A 19 -12.50 -5.68 -12.23
N ARG A 20 -13.37 -5.31 -11.29
CA ARG A 20 -13.00 -4.50 -10.14
C ARG A 20 -12.20 -5.31 -9.13
N ILE A 21 -11.17 -4.71 -8.56
CA ILE A 21 -10.31 -5.27 -7.52
C ILE A 21 -10.81 -4.74 -6.17
N ALA A 22 -11.22 -5.65 -5.27
CA ALA A 22 -11.67 -5.29 -3.93
C ALA A 22 -10.50 -5.31 -2.95
N VAL A 23 -10.31 -4.19 -2.23
CA VAL A 23 -9.21 -4.03 -1.25
C VAL A 23 -9.81 -3.63 0.10
N LEU A 24 -9.47 -4.37 1.15
CA LEU A 24 -9.84 -4.02 2.54
C LEU A 24 -8.67 -4.23 3.48
N THR A 25 -8.68 -3.50 4.60
CA THR A 25 -7.68 -3.63 5.66
C THR A 25 -8.03 -4.74 6.63
N ALA A 26 -7.00 -5.45 7.12
CA ALA A 26 -7.08 -6.32 8.29
C ALA A 26 -5.79 -6.24 9.11
N TYR A 27 -5.90 -6.48 10.41
CA TYR A 27 -4.79 -6.37 11.35
C TYR A 27 -4.63 -7.61 12.25
N ASP A 28 -5.51 -8.59 12.11
CA ASP A 28 -5.53 -9.83 12.88
C ASP A 28 -5.96 -11.03 12.03
N ALA A 29 -5.76 -12.23 12.56
CA ALA A 29 -6.03 -13.48 11.86
C ALA A 29 -7.53 -13.74 11.61
N ILE A 30 -8.42 -13.23 12.48
CA ILE A 30 -9.86 -13.51 12.37
C ILE A 30 -10.44 -12.69 11.22
N PHE A 31 -10.22 -11.37 11.22
CA PHE A 31 -10.67 -10.50 10.14
C PHE A 31 -10.01 -10.85 8.81
N ALA A 32 -8.70 -11.15 8.80
CA ALA A 32 -8.01 -11.56 7.58
C ALA A 32 -8.65 -12.80 6.94
N ARG A 33 -9.01 -13.81 7.74
CA ARG A 33 -9.70 -15.02 7.26
C ARG A 33 -11.09 -14.72 6.73
N ILE A 34 -11.88 -13.92 7.45
CA ILE A 34 -13.23 -13.52 7.02
C ILE A 34 -13.16 -12.80 5.66
N LEU A 35 -12.22 -11.89 5.48
CA LEU A 35 -12.05 -11.17 4.23
C LEU A 35 -11.63 -12.10 3.08
N ASP A 36 -10.68 -12.98 3.34
CA ASP A 36 -10.21 -13.97 2.35
C ASP A 36 -11.34 -14.90 1.90
N GLU A 37 -12.12 -15.43 2.83
CA GLU A 37 -13.28 -16.30 2.58
C GLU A 37 -14.43 -15.54 1.88
N SER A 38 -14.53 -14.23 2.09
CA SER A 38 -15.50 -13.35 1.43
C SER A 38 -15.10 -12.98 0.00
N GLY A 39 -13.91 -13.39 -0.48
CA GLY A 39 -13.46 -13.15 -1.83
C GLY A 39 -12.80 -11.79 -2.07
N ILE A 40 -12.31 -11.12 -1.03
CA ILE A 40 -11.49 -9.89 -1.16
C ILE A 40 -10.20 -10.22 -1.91
N ASP A 41 -9.80 -9.36 -2.85
CA ASP A 41 -8.66 -9.61 -3.71
C ASP A 41 -7.33 -9.18 -3.08
N ILE A 42 -7.32 -8.06 -2.38
CA ILE A 42 -6.15 -7.57 -1.65
C ILE A 42 -6.51 -7.34 -0.19
N VAL A 43 -5.74 -7.92 0.72
CA VAL A 43 -5.78 -7.60 2.15
C VAL A 43 -4.60 -6.68 2.45
N LEU A 44 -4.90 -5.47 2.92
CA LEU A 44 -3.90 -4.47 3.27
C LEU A 44 -3.68 -4.45 4.79
N VAL A 45 -2.45 -4.62 5.22
CA VAL A 45 -2.02 -4.28 6.58
C VAL A 45 -1.51 -2.85 6.53
N GLY A 46 -2.41 -1.91 6.82
CA GLY A 46 -2.14 -0.48 6.74
C GLY A 46 -1.50 0.08 8.01
N ASP A 47 -0.68 1.12 7.90
CA ASP A 47 -0.18 1.86 9.08
C ASP A 47 -1.31 2.58 9.84
N SER A 48 -2.50 2.66 9.24
CA SER A 48 -3.76 3.03 9.92
C SER A 48 -4.11 2.13 11.11
N LEU A 49 -3.39 1.01 11.31
CA LEU A 49 -3.46 0.24 12.56
C LEU A 49 -3.22 1.11 13.80
N ALA A 50 -2.40 2.19 13.67
CA ALA A 50 -2.21 3.17 14.72
C ALA A 50 -3.53 3.76 15.21
N ASN A 51 -4.39 4.15 14.26
CA ASN A 51 -5.66 4.77 14.59
C ASN A 51 -6.70 3.74 15.05
N VAL A 52 -6.89 2.66 14.26
CA VAL A 52 -8.02 1.75 14.45
C VAL A 52 -7.76 0.64 15.45
N PHE A 53 -6.51 0.26 15.66
CA PHE A 53 -6.13 -0.82 16.58
C PHE A 53 -5.45 -0.29 17.86
N GLN A 54 -4.52 0.69 17.71
CA GLN A 54 -3.78 1.24 18.85
C GLN A 54 -4.44 2.47 19.47
N GLY A 55 -5.50 3.05 18.84
CA GLY A 55 -6.19 4.25 19.34
C GLY A 55 -5.37 5.54 19.28
N ARG A 56 -4.34 5.59 18.44
CA ARG A 56 -3.49 6.78 18.25
C ARG A 56 -4.17 7.81 17.33
N SER A 57 -3.79 9.07 17.44
CA SER A 57 -4.35 10.17 16.63
C SER A 57 -3.81 10.24 15.21
N THR A 58 -2.61 9.66 14.96
CA THR A 58 -1.95 9.66 13.64
C THR A 58 -1.27 8.31 13.39
N THR A 59 -0.88 8.05 12.13
CA THR A 59 -0.16 6.83 11.74
C THR A 59 1.35 6.93 12.02
N ILE A 60 1.89 8.12 12.25
CA ILE A 60 3.33 8.40 12.37
C ILE A 60 4.06 7.55 13.42
N PRO A 61 3.49 7.26 14.60
CA PRO A 61 4.22 6.52 15.64
C PRO A 61 4.40 5.02 15.39
N VAL A 62 3.74 4.45 14.37
CA VAL A 62 3.86 3.00 14.08
C VAL A 62 5.26 2.65 13.63
N THR A 63 5.83 1.64 14.23
CA THR A 63 7.16 1.13 13.87
C THR A 63 7.08 0.05 12.80
N LEU A 64 8.21 -0.17 12.12
CA LEU A 64 8.33 -1.27 11.15
C LEU A 64 8.11 -2.65 11.82
N ASP A 65 8.55 -2.83 13.04
CA ASP A 65 8.40 -4.10 13.76
C ASP A 65 6.93 -4.37 14.13
N GLU A 66 6.14 -3.35 14.48
CA GLU A 66 4.70 -3.48 14.65
C GLU A 66 4.00 -3.84 13.33
N MET A 67 4.40 -3.22 12.21
CA MET A 67 3.86 -3.58 10.89
C MET A 67 4.21 -5.01 10.50
N ILE A 68 5.42 -5.47 10.79
CA ILE A 68 5.85 -6.85 10.55
C ILE A 68 5.05 -7.82 11.43
N TYR A 69 4.85 -7.51 12.71
CA TYR A 69 4.06 -8.34 13.63
C TYR A 69 2.63 -8.57 13.11
N HIS A 70 1.93 -7.51 12.76
CA HIS A 70 0.57 -7.62 12.20
C HIS A 70 0.57 -8.25 10.80
N GLY A 71 1.57 -7.92 9.96
CA GLY A 71 1.73 -8.47 8.62
C GLY A 71 1.88 -9.99 8.61
N GLU A 72 2.70 -10.53 9.52
CA GLU A 72 2.89 -11.99 9.68
C GLU A 72 1.58 -12.69 10.07
N ILE A 73 0.86 -12.14 11.04
CA ILE A 73 -0.42 -12.68 11.50
C ILE A 73 -1.43 -12.75 10.36
N VAL A 74 -1.56 -11.65 9.60
CA VAL A 74 -2.50 -11.55 8.47
C VAL A 74 -2.09 -12.48 7.34
N ALA A 75 -0.82 -12.46 6.92
CA ALA A 75 -0.34 -13.26 5.80
C ALA A 75 -0.47 -14.77 6.06
N ARG A 76 -0.28 -15.22 7.30
CA ARG A 76 -0.47 -16.61 7.70
C ARG A 76 -1.94 -17.05 7.68
N ALA A 77 -2.88 -16.14 7.88
CA ALA A 77 -4.31 -16.44 7.91
C ALA A 77 -4.96 -16.46 6.52
N VAL A 78 -4.37 -15.80 5.54
CA VAL A 78 -4.88 -15.63 4.17
C VAL A 78 -4.41 -16.78 3.27
N LYS A 79 -5.30 -17.30 2.42
CA LYS A 79 -5.00 -18.39 1.47
C LYS A 79 -5.06 -17.96 0.02
N ARG A 80 -5.99 -17.06 -0.34
CA ARG A 80 -6.26 -16.61 -1.71
C ARG A 80 -5.81 -15.17 -1.93
N ALA A 81 -6.25 -14.25 -1.09
CA ALA A 81 -6.02 -12.82 -1.27
C ALA A 81 -4.53 -12.46 -1.31
N PHE A 82 -4.22 -11.38 -2.01
CA PHE A 82 -2.87 -10.84 -2.10
C PHE A 82 -2.62 -9.92 -0.91
N VAL A 83 -1.67 -10.28 -0.05
CA VAL A 83 -1.37 -9.49 1.15
C VAL A 83 -0.34 -8.42 0.83
N VAL A 84 -0.67 -7.18 1.18
CA VAL A 84 0.21 -5.99 1.08
C VAL A 84 0.43 -5.42 2.47
N VAL A 85 1.64 -5.00 2.80
CA VAL A 85 1.97 -4.35 4.08
C VAL A 85 2.51 -2.95 3.83
N ASP A 86 2.00 -1.97 4.56
CA ASP A 86 2.51 -0.60 4.50
C ASP A 86 3.92 -0.49 5.07
N MET A 87 4.73 0.29 4.39
CA MET A 87 5.98 0.81 4.93
C MET A 87 5.65 2.02 5.82
N PRO A 88 5.86 1.94 7.15
CA PRO A 88 5.51 3.03 8.05
C PRO A 88 6.44 4.24 7.91
N PHE A 89 6.05 5.36 8.51
CA PHE A 89 6.83 6.60 8.48
C PHE A 89 8.29 6.36 8.92
N MET A 90 9.23 6.96 8.22
CA MET A 90 10.70 6.84 8.38
C MET A 90 11.29 5.46 8.07
N SER A 91 10.54 4.52 7.53
CA SER A 91 11.08 3.24 7.06
C SER A 91 11.54 3.25 5.60
N PHE A 92 11.19 4.30 4.82
CA PHE A 92 11.57 4.44 3.40
C PHE A 92 11.97 5.85 2.98
N GLN A 93 11.94 6.82 3.91
CA GLN A 93 12.24 8.22 3.62
C GLN A 93 13.72 8.57 3.72
N VAL A 94 14.51 7.78 4.46
CA VAL A 94 15.92 8.07 4.77
C VAL A 94 16.80 7.91 3.51
N SER A 95 16.72 6.77 2.85
CA SER A 95 17.41 6.49 1.59
C SER A 95 16.73 5.35 0.83
N SER A 96 17.00 5.21 -0.47
CA SER A 96 16.48 4.10 -1.27
C SER A 96 17.06 2.74 -0.85
N GLU A 97 18.30 2.70 -0.35
CA GLU A 97 18.95 1.50 0.19
C GLU A 97 18.29 1.04 1.49
N ASP A 98 17.99 1.99 2.38
CA ASP A 98 17.30 1.69 3.63
C ASP A 98 15.87 1.23 3.37
N ALA A 99 15.18 1.89 2.45
CA ALA A 99 13.86 1.49 1.99
C ALA A 99 13.85 0.07 1.42
N LEU A 100 14.83 -0.30 0.59
CA LEU A 100 14.96 -1.65 0.06
C LEU A 100 15.20 -2.68 1.17
N ARG A 101 16.06 -2.36 2.14
CA ARG A 101 16.32 -3.24 3.29
C ARG A 101 15.03 -3.49 4.08
N ASN A 102 14.29 -2.43 4.36
CA ASN A 102 13.06 -2.48 5.14
C ASN A 102 11.91 -3.18 4.37
N ALA A 103 11.77 -2.93 3.07
CA ALA A 103 10.85 -3.69 2.21
C ALA A 103 11.21 -5.18 2.17
N GLY A 104 12.51 -5.50 2.10
CA GLY A 104 13.01 -6.87 2.18
C GLY A 104 12.64 -7.54 3.50
N ARG A 105 12.72 -6.84 4.63
CA ARG A 105 12.25 -7.33 5.94
C ARG A 105 10.76 -7.62 5.89
N VAL A 106 9.95 -6.69 5.41
CA VAL A 106 8.49 -6.88 5.27
C VAL A 106 8.19 -8.19 4.55
N ILE A 107 8.75 -8.41 3.35
CA ILE A 107 8.47 -9.62 2.57
C ILE A 107 8.97 -10.89 3.26
N LYS A 108 10.19 -10.88 3.77
CA LYS A 108 10.83 -12.07 4.36
C LYS A 108 10.23 -12.48 5.69
N GLU A 109 9.91 -11.52 6.55
CA GLU A 109 9.46 -11.78 7.91
C GLU A 109 7.95 -11.99 7.99
N THR A 110 7.17 -11.41 7.07
CA THR A 110 5.69 -11.55 7.09
C THR A 110 5.14 -12.62 6.14
N GLY A 111 5.83 -12.87 5.03
CA GLY A 111 5.27 -13.65 3.92
C GLY A 111 4.28 -12.87 3.04
N ALA A 112 4.12 -11.56 3.25
CA ALA A 112 3.37 -10.68 2.36
C ALA A 112 3.95 -10.69 0.95
N LYS A 113 3.15 -10.25 -0.03
CA LYS A 113 3.52 -10.31 -1.45
C LYS A 113 3.97 -8.96 -2.01
N ALA A 114 3.68 -7.87 -1.33
CA ALA A 114 4.04 -6.52 -1.75
C ALA A 114 4.20 -5.58 -0.56
N ALA A 115 4.95 -4.50 -0.77
CA ALA A 115 5.03 -3.37 0.14
C ALA A 115 4.21 -2.19 -0.41
N LYS A 116 3.57 -1.39 0.47
CA LYS A 116 2.94 -0.13 0.05
C LYS A 116 3.81 1.06 0.47
N ILE A 117 3.90 2.07 -0.40
CA ILE A 117 4.73 3.27 -0.19
C ILE A 117 3.91 4.51 -0.50
N GLU A 118 3.90 5.45 0.43
CA GLU A 118 3.29 6.76 0.27
C GLU A 118 4.23 7.75 -0.44
N GLY A 119 3.66 8.56 -1.31
CA GLY A 119 4.32 9.61 -2.05
C GLY A 119 4.38 9.34 -3.54
N GLY A 120 4.57 10.41 -4.30
CA GLY A 120 4.57 10.40 -5.76
C GLY A 120 5.97 10.59 -6.35
N SER A 121 6.12 11.64 -7.17
CA SER A 121 7.35 11.96 -7.91
C SER A 121 8.61 12.07 -7.04
N GLY A 122 8.48 12.42 -5.78
CA GLY A 122 9.60 12.44 -4.82
C GLY A 122 10.07 11.07 -4.33
N ARG A 123 9.40 9.97 -4.74
CA ARG A 123 9.71 8.60 -4.30
C ARG A 123 10.01 7.63 -5.45
N THR A 124 10.13 8.12 -6.67
CA THR A 124 10.34 7.30 -7.88
C THR A 124 11.59 6.43 -7.79
N ASP A 125 12.71 6.96 -7.31
CA ASP A 125 13.96 6.20 -7.17
C ASP A 125 13.83 5.10 -6.11
N THR A 126 13.16 5.39 -5.00
CA THR A 126 12.87 4.41 -3.96
C THR A 126 11.99 3.28 -4.50
N ILE A 127 10.89 3.62 -5.18
CA ILE A 127 9.97 2.64 -5.77
C ILE A 127 10.71 1.78 -6.79
N ARG A 128 11.43 2.39 -7.73
CA ARG A 128 12.21 1.68 -8.76
C ARG A 128 13.21 0.73 -8.14
N ARG A 129 13.96 1.18 -7.13
CA ARG A 129 14.97 0.36 -6.43
C ARG A 129 14.37 -0.90 -5.80
N ILE A 130 13.17 -0.79 -5.22
CA ILE A 130 12.47 -1.92 -4.60
C ILE A 130 11.91 -2.86 -5.67
N VAL A 131 11.30 -2.30 -6.73
CA VAL A 131 10.76 -3.09 -7.85
C VAL A 131 11.85 -3.86 -8.59
N ASP A 132 13.00 -3.22 -8.85
CA ASP A 132 14.16 -3.85 -9.51
C ASP A 132 14.75 -5.02 -8.69
N ALA A 133 14.55 -5.00 -7.38
CA ALA A 133 14.92 -6.11 -6.49
C ALA A 133 13.88 -7.25 -6.48
N GLY A 134 12.81 -7.15 -7.26
CA GLY A 134 11.77 -8.18 -7.37
C GLY A 134 10.65 -8.07 -6.32
N ILE A 135 10.55 -6.95 -5.61
CA ILE A 135 9.48 -6.71 -4.62
C ILE A 135 8.38 -5.85 -5.28
N PRO A 136 7.15 -6.36 -5.43
CA PRO A 136 6.04 -5.56 -5.93
C PRO A 136 5.71 -4.39 -5.01
N VAL A 137 5.44 -3.21 -5.60
CA VAL A 137 5.09 -2.00 -4.85
C VAL A 137 3.67 -1.55 -5.19
N LEU A 138 2.86 -1.32 -4.17
CA LEU A 138 1.62 -0.57 -4.23
C LEU A 138 1.93 0.90 -3.91
N GLY A 139 1.74 1.79 -4.88
CA GLY A 139 1.93 3.23 -4.64
C GLY A 139 0.73 3.87 -3.95
N HIS A 140 0.93 5.04 -3.33
CA HIS A 140 -0.14 5.78 -2.69
C HIS A 140 0.08 7.28 -2.87
N VAL A 141 -0.87 7.95 -3.52
CA VAL A 141 -0.83 9.39 -3.81
C VAL A 141 -2.16 10.07 -3.46
N GLY A 142 -2.17 11.38 -3.50
CA GLY A 142 -3.27 12.20 -3.01
C GLY A 142 -3.05 12.57 -1.54
N LEU A 143 -4.02 12.26 -0.68
CA LEU A 143 -3.77 12.36 0.77
C LEU A 143 -2.89 11.20 1.22
N THR A 144 -1.73 11.50 1.72
CA THR A 144 -0.82 10.55 2.34
C THR A 144 -0.78 10.81 3.85
N PRO A 145 -1.36 9.93 4.69
CA PRO A 145 -1.46 10.13 6.14
C PRO A 145 -0.13 10.41 6.84
N GLN A 146 0.96 9.84 6.35
CA GLN A 146 2.31 10.09 6.88
C GLN A 146 2.78 11.55 6.66
N SER A 147 2.17 12.26 5.71
CA SER A 147 2.45 13.68 5.44
C SER A 147 1.48 14.64 6.14
N VAL A 148 0.70 14.17 7.11
CA VAL A 148 -0.37 14.93 7.78
C VAL A 148 0.13 16.29 8.34
N ASN A 149 1.35 16.32 8.86
CA ASN A 149 1.95 17.56 9.41
C ASN A 149 2.29 18.58 8.31
N VAL A 150 2.61 18.13 7.09
CA VAL A 150 2.86 18.99 5.94
C VAL A 150 1.54 19.52 5.37
N PHE A 151 0.51 18.68 5.33
CA PHE A 151 -0.81 19.09 4.82
C PHE A 151 -1.63 19.92 5.82
N GLY A 152 -1.24 19.95 7.09
CA GLY A 152 -2.02 20.59 8.13
C GLY A 152 -3.32 19.88 8.47
N GLY A 153 -3.42 18.59 8.16
CA GLY A 153 -4.60 17.74 8.42
C GLY A 153 -4.97 16.83 7.25
N TYR A 154 -6.15 16.23 7.35
CA TYR A 154 -6.65 15.24 6.40
C TYR A 154 -7.56 15.87 5.32
N GLY A 155 -7.12 16.97 4.70
CA GLY A 155 -7.84 17.70 3.66
C GLY A 155 -7.91 16.97 2.32
N LEU A 156 -8.92 17.32 1.48
CA LEU A 156 -9.02 16.82 0.11
C LEU A 156 -7.85 17.34 -0.73
N GLN A 157 -7.17 16.46 -1.41
CA GLN A 157 -6.08 16.78 -2.35
C GLN A 157 -6.59 16.87 -3.79
N GLY A 158 -5.90 17.62 -4.65
CA GLY A 158 -6.23 17.69 -6.08
C GLY A 158 -7.29 18.74 -6.48
N ARG A 159 -7.77 19.59 -5.55
CA ARG A 159 -8.60 20.76 -5.93
C ARG A 159 -7.76 21.91 -6.46
N SER A 160 -6.74 22.31 -5.71
CA SER A 160 -5.82 23.41 -6.06
C SER A 160 -4.50 22.93 -6.66
N ASN A 161 -4.17 21.63 -6.49
CA ASN A 161 -2.91 21.00 -6.92
C ASN A 161 -3.15 19.79 -7.83
N ARG A 162 -4.15 19.86 -8.72
CA ARG A 162 -4.56 18.79 -9.65
C ARG A 162 -3.40 18.21 -10.45
N GLU A 163 -2.60 19.08 -11.06
CA GLU A 163 -1.45 18.67 -11.89
C GLU A 163 -0.40 17.92 -11.08
N SER A 164 -0.18 18.32 -9.83
CA SER A 164 0.75 17.62 -8.93
C SER A 164 0.28 16.20 -8.66
N VAL A 165 -1.00 15.99 -8.32
CA VAL A 165 -1.55 14.66 -8.05
C VAL A 165 -1.47 13.77 -9.30
N PHE A 166 -1.79 14.32 -10.47
CA PHE A 166 -1.67 13.60 -11.75
C PHE A 166 -0.23 13.19 -12.03
N LYS A 167 0.71 14.14 -11.89
CA LYS A 167 2.16 13.90 -12.04
C LYS A 167 2.66 12.84 -11.07
N ASP A 168 2.23 12.88 -9.81
CA ASP A 168 2.64 11.94 -8.78
C ASP A 168 2.13 10.53 -9.07
N ALA A 169 0.88 10.38 -9.50
CA ALA A 169 0.32 9.08 -9.89
C ALA A 169 1.07 8.49 -11.10
N ARG A 170 1.32 9.31 -12.11
CA ARG A 170 2.06 8.92 -13.31
C ARG A 170 3.49 8.49 -12.97
N ALA A 171 4.21 9.31 -12.20
CA ALA A 171 5.58 9.02 -11.79
C ALA A 171 5.68 7.73 -10.96
N THR A 172 4.69 7.45 -10.11
CA THR A 172 4.60 6.21 -9.34
C THR A 172 4.42 4.99 -10.24
N ALA A 173 3.54 5.07 -11.24
CA ALA A 173 3.34 4.02 -12.23
C ALA A 173 4.60 3.79 -13.09
N ASP A 174 5.21 4.87 -13.59
CA ASP A 174 6.43 4.83 -14.42
C ASP A 174 7.66 4.30 -13.63
N ALA A 175 7.65 4.40 -12.30
CA ALA A 175 8.64 3.78 -11.43
C ALA A 175 8.44 2.27 -11.25
N GLY A 176 7.35 1.68 -11.76
CA GLY A 176 7.08 0.25 -11.76
C GLY A 176 6.11 -0.23 -10.68
N ALA A 177 5.41 0.65 -9.98
CA ALA A 177 4.35 0.24 -9.06
C ALA A 177 3.26 -0.54 -9.83
N PHE A 178 2.81 -1.69 -9.28
CA PHE A 178 1.80 -2.53 -9.94
C PHE A 178 0.39 -1.95 -9.85
N ALA A 179 0.14 -1.10 -8.87
CA ALA A 179 -1.10 -0.38 -8.66
C ALA A 179 -0.84 0.88 -7.83
N VAL A 180 -1.80 1.82 -7.83
CA VAL A 180 -1.71 3.08 -7.08
C VAL A 180 -3.02 3.33 -6.35
N VAL A 181 -2.93 3.63 -5.05
CA VAL A 181 -4.04 4.17 -4.25
C VAL A 181 -4.15 5.66 -4.53
N LEU A 182 -5.35 6.11 -4.85
CA LEU A 182 -5.71 7.52 -5.06
C LEU A 182 -6.59 7.96 -3.89
N GLU A 183 -5.96 8.38 -2.78
CA GLU A 183 -6.69 8.69 -1.56
C GLU A 183 -7.18 10.14 -1.53
N LYS A 184 -8.47 10.30 -1.20
CA LYS A 184 -9.11 11.58 -0.89
C LYS A 184 -8.83 12.66 -1.95
N ILE A 185 -9.03 12.29 -3.23
CA ILE A 185 -8.98 13.19 -4.39
C ILE A 185 -10.37 13.31 -5.03
N PRO A 186 -10.63 14.37 -5.85
CA PRO A 186 -11.90 14.47 -6.59
C PRO A 186 -12.11 13.26 -7.51
N ARG A 187 -13.36 12.79 -7.57
CA ARG A 187 -13.74 11.61 -8.38
C ARG A 187 -13.39 11.79 -9.86
N GLU A 188 -13.61 13.01 -10.38
CA GLU A 188 -13.31 13.35 -11.77
C GLU A 188 -11.81 13.19 -12.06
N LEU A 189 -10.96 13.68 -11.15
CA LEU A 189 -9.51 13.53 -11.27
C LEU A 189 -9.09 12.05 -11.19
N ALA A 190 -9.70 11.28 -10.31
CA ALA A 190 -9.42 9.84 -10.22
C ALA A 190 -9.81 9.08 -11.50
N GLY A 191 -10.84 9.53 -12.21
CA GLY A 191 -11.27 8.95 -13.49
C GLY A 191 -10.37 9.29 -14.67
N GLU A 192 -9.57 10.35 -14.56
CA GLU A 192 -8.63 10.78 -15.62
C GLU A 192 -7.22 10.17 -15.44
N ILE A 193 -6.87 9.76 -14.22
CA ILE A 193 -5.62 9.06 -13.88
C ILE A 193 -5.71 7.59 -14.28
#